data_82c1ba3eef6c23b062f8799ca0581702
#
_entry.id   82c1ba3eef6c23b062f8799ca0581702
#
_cell.length_a   1.000
_cell.length_b   1.000
_cell.length_c   1.000
_cell.angle_alpha   90.00
_cell.angle_beta   90.00
_cell.angle_gamma   90.00
#
_symmetry.space_group_name_H-M   'P 1'
#
loop_
_entity.id
_entity.type
_entity.pdbx_description
1 polymer ?
#
loop_
_entity_poly.entity_id
_entity_poly.type
_entity_poly.pdbx_seq_one_letter_code
_entity_poly.pdbx_strand_id
1 'polypeptide(L)'
;MSKSQVRKKDALAQALLTLLHHEAVEKITVDQLCREADVHRSTFYRYFQDKYDLLHYVFQKIWLEQIDENNVVDSMIEMIIRDKDIFRNISVNNSSNSLYALMIDMVAEQILDASLNDRLHNVLWIEETVLNATDQKLAANMIAGAFLT
;
A
#
# COMPACT_ATOMS: atom_id res chain seq x y z
N MET A 1 -15.38 2.89 -15.32
CA MET A 1 -15.71 3.90 -14.28
C MET A 1 -15.83 5.27 -14.92
N SER A 2 -16.79 6.11 -14.46
CA SER A 2 -16.90 7.49 -14.95
C SER A 2 -15.77 8.37 -14.36
N LYS A 3 -15.37 9.44 -15.08
CA LYS A 3 -14.36 10.42 -14.59
C LYS A 3 -14.75 11.01 -13.21
N SER A 4 -16.04 11.18 -12.94
CA SER A 4 -16.54 11.68 -11.66
C SER A 4 -16.34 10.67 -10.51
N GLN A 5 -16.45 9.37 -10.79
CA GLN A 5 -16.22 8.31 -9.79
C GLN A 5 -14.73 8.22 -9.41
N VAL A 6 -13.85 8.29 -10.40
CA VAL A 6 -12.39 8.30 -10.17
C VAL A 6 -12.01 9.49 -9.29
N ARG A 7 -12.46 10.70 -9.63
CA ARG A 7 -12.18 11.90 -8.84
C ARG A 7 -12.60 11.79 -7.37
N LYS A 8 -13.75 11.16 -7.09
CA LYS A 8 -14.22 10.99 -5.70
C LYS A 8 -13.39 9.96 -4.92
N LYS A 9 -12.96 8.89 -5.59
CA LYS A 9 -12.04 7.92 -4.99
C LYS A 9 -10.68 8.55 -4.69
N ASP A 10 -10.16 9.34 -5.64
CA ASP A 10 -8.89 10.03 -5.47
C ASP A 10 -8.96 11.10 -4.36
N ALA A 11 -10.06 11.84 -4.26
CA ALA A 11 -10.28 12.79 -3.16
C ALA A 11 -10.28 12.11 -1.78
N LEU A 12 -10.93 10.96 -1.65
CA LEU A 12 -10.91 10.15 -0.42
C LEU A 12 -9.51 9.59 -0.13
N ALA A 13 -8.77 9.17 -1.16
CA ALA A 13 -7.40 8.70 -1.03
C ALA A 13 -6.47 9.82 -0.53
N GLN A 14 -6.57 11.01 -1.10
CA GLN A 14 -5.78 12.18 -0.65
C GLN A 14 -6.16 12.60 0.78
N ALA A 15 -7.45 12.56 1.14
CA ALA A 15 -7.91 12.82 2.49
C ALA A 15 -7.30 11.84 3.51
N LEU A 16 -7.22 10.54 3.17
CA LEU A 16 -6.58 9.56 4.03
C LEU A 16 -5.09 9.85 4.19
N LEU A 17 -4.37 10.15 3.12
CA LEU A 17 -2.94 10.50 3.18
C LEU A 17 -2.71 11.75 4.05
N THR A 18 -3.51 12.79 3.88
CA THR A 18 -3.44 14.02 4.69
C THR A 18 -3.58 13.71 6.18
N LEU A 19 -4.58 12.93 6.56
CA LEU A 19 -4.81 12.55 7.96
C LEU A 19 -3.71 11.64 8.51
N LEU A 20 -3.20 10.72 7.71
CA LEU A 20 -2.11 9.80 8.10
C LEU A 20 -0.78 10.52 8.37
N HIS A 21 -0.57 11.73 7.89
CA HIS A 21 0.59 12.53 8.30
C HIS A 21 0.55 12.93 9.78
N HIS A 22 -0.63 12.98 10.40
CA HIS A 22 -0.83 13.57 11.71
C HIS A 22 -1.34 12.59 12.77
N GLU A 23 -2.01 11.52 12.37
CA GLU A 23 -2.60 10.57 13.31
C GLU A 23 -2.58 9.13 12.80
N ALA A 24 -2.58 8.19 13.75
CA ALA A 24 -2.61 6.76 13.44
C ALA A 24 -3.93 6.36 12.77
N VAL A 25 -3.85 5.41 11.84
CA VAL A 25 -5.02 4.95 11.04
C VAL A 25 -6.19 4.49 11.92
N GLU A 26 -5.93 3.90 13.09
CA GLU A 26 -6.98 3.47 14.02
C GLU A 26 -7.85 4.63 14.50
N LYS A 27 -7.26 5.80 14.69
CA LYS A 27 -7.96 7.01 15.17
C LYS A 27 -8.75 7.70 14.07
N ILE A 28 -8.36 7.53 12.82
CA ILE A 28 -9.05 8.11 11.67
C ILE A 28 -10.44 7.51 11.54
N THR A 29 -11.45 8.37 11.43
CA THR A 29 -12.86 7.98 11.25
C THR A 29 -13.33 8.25 9.82
N VAL A 30 -14.35 7.50 9.38
CA VAL A 30 -14.97 7.74 8.06
C VAL A 30 -15.54 9.16 7.97
N ASP A 31 -16.03 9.73 9.08
CA ASP A 31 -16.55 11.09 9.09
C ASP A 31 -15.46 12.16 8.90
N GLN A 32 -14.26 11.93 9.44
CA GLN A 32 -13.09 12.79 9.14
C GLN A 32 -12.71 12.70 7.68
N LEU A 33 -12.61 11.48 7.13
CA LEU A 33 -12.31 11.25 5.71
C LEU A 33 -13.31 11.95 4.79
N CYS A 34 -14.60 11.82 5.08
CA CYS A 34 -15.65 12.45 4.29
C CYS A 34 -15.60 13.98 4.34
N ARG A 35 -15.31 14.56 5.51
CA ARG A 35 -15.14 16.03 5.65
C ARG A 35 -13.92 16.53 4.88
N GLU A 36 -12.79 15.86 5.04
CA GLU A 36 -11.55 16.24 4.36
C GLU A 36 -11.68 16.13 2.84
N ALA A 37 -12.37 15.10 2.33
CA ALA A 37 -12.60 14.87 0.91
C ALA A 37 -13.79 15.66 0.31
N ASP A 38 -14.53 16.41 1.13
CA ASP A 38 -15.77 17.09 0.73
C ASP A 38 -16.77 16.15 0.03
N VAL A 39 -17.04 14.99 0.66
CA VAL A 39 -18.00 14.01 0.15
C VAL A 39 -18.96 13.55 1.24
N HIS A 40 -20.16 13.14 0.82
CA HIS A 40 -21.12 12.54 1.75
C HIS A 40 -20.70 11.11 2.15
N ARG A 41 -21.06 10.72 3.38
CA ARG A 41 -20.80 9.36 3.91
C ARG A 41 -21.37 8.25 3.01
N SER A 42 -22.51 8.47 2.38
CA SER A 42 -23.08 7.53 1.39
C SER A 42 -22.20 7.36 0.15
N THR A 43 -21.44 8.40 -0.21
CA THR A 43 -20.46 8.33 -1.29
C THR A 43 -19.25 7.48 -0.90
N PHE A 44 -18.76 7.60 0.34
CA PHE A 44 -17.71 6.75 0.86
C PHE A 44 -18.09 5.27 0.75
N TYR A 45 -19.23 4.86 1.36
CA TYR A 45 -19.68 3.47 1.38
C TYR A 45 -20.11 2.90 0.02
N ARG A 46 -20.26 3.76 -0.98
CA ARG A 46 -20.43 3.31 -2.38
C ARG A 46 -19.14 2.75 -2.98
N TYR A 47 -17.97 3.20 -2.51
CA TYR A 47 -16.68 2.87 -3.07
C TYR A 47 -15.81 2.00 -2.16
N PHE A 48 -15.97 2.13 -0.87
CA PHE A 48 -15.13 1.47 0.13
C PHE A 48 -15.99 0.91 1.27
N GLN A 49 -15.65 -0.30 1.73
CA GLN A 49 -16.34 -0.95 2.84
C GLN A 49 -15.99 -0.26 4.16
N ASP A 50 -14.72 0.09 4.33
CA ASP A 50 -14.19 0.77 5.50
C ASP A 50 -12.91 1.56 5.14
N LYS A 51 -12.26 2.15 6.14
CA LYS A 51 -11.02 2.90 5.97
C LYS A 51 -9.82 2.03 5.56
N TYR A 52 -9.83 0.74 5.86
CA TYR A 52 -8.76 -0.18 5.48
C TYR A 52 -8.88 -0.58 4.01
N ASP A 53 -10.09 -0.74 3.50
CA ASP A 53 -10.34 -0.90 2.06
C ASP A 53 -9.88 0.34 1.27
N LEU A 54 -10.12 1.55 1.81
CA LEU A 54 -9.56 2.78 1.25
C LEU A 54 -8.02 2.81 1.33
N LEU A 55 -7.42 2.37 2.44
CA LEU A 55 -5.97 2.29 2.58
C LEU A 55 -5.35 1.31 1.56
N HIS A 56 -5.99 0.17 1.34
CA HIS A 56 -5.60 -0.76 0.29
C HIS A 56 -5.61 -0.10 -1.09
N TYR A 57 -6.65 0.66 -1.40
CA TYR A 57 -6.73 1.43 -2.65
C TYR A 57 -5.60 2.46 -2.77
N VAL A 58 -5.30 3.20 -1.69
CA VAL A 58 -4.18 4.16 -1.62
C VAL A 58 -2.87 3.45 -1.91
N PHE A 59 -2.63 2.31 -1.28
CA PHE A 59 -1.41 1.55 -1.46
C PHE A 59 -1.23 1.14 -2.92
N GLN A 60 -2.25 0.54 -3.52
CA GLN A 60 -2.18 0.10 -4.92
C GLN A 60 -2.03 1.26 -5.91
N LYS A 61 -2.84 2.32 -5.75
CA LYS A 61 -2.95 3.39 -6.74
C LYS A 61 -1.93 4.51 -6.60
N ILE A 62 -1.44 4.75 -5.40
CA ILE A 62 -0.56 5.89 -5.15
C ILE A 62 0.88 5.42 -4.96
N TRP A 63 1.10 4.36 -4.19
CA TRP A 63 2.45 3.90 -3.91
C TRP A 63 2.96 2.90 -4.94
N LEU A 64 2.22 1.84 -5.25
CA LEU A 64 2.70 0.83 -6.18
C LEU A 64 2.83 1.35 -7.62
N GLU A 65 1.95 2.27 -8.05
CA GLU A 65 2.07 2.89 -9.39
C GLU A 65 3.29 3.84 -9.53
N GLN A 66 3.92 4.23 -8.42
CA GLN A 66 5.13 5.06 -8.42
C GLN A 66 6.43 4.25 -8.41
N ILE A 67 6.34 2.94 -8.24
CA ILE A 67 7.53 2.08 -8.24
C ILE A 67 8.07 1.99 -9.66
N ASP A 68 9.35 2.34 -9.83
CA ASP A 68 10.06 2.13 -11.08
C ASP A 68 10.34 0.63 -11.27
N GLU A 69 9.75 0.05 -12.31
CA GLU A 69 9.92 -1.36 -12.65
C GLU A 69 11.38 -1.77 -12.91
N ASN A 70 12.22 -0.81 -13.31
CA ASN A 70 13.65 -1.06 -13.53
C ASN A 70 14.49 -0.92 -12.26
N ASN A 71 13.92 -0.37 -11.18
CA ASN A 71 14.61 -0.11 -9.92
C ASN A 71 13.68 -0.26 -8.72
N VAL A 72 13.06 -1.42 -8.60
CA VAL A 72 11.98 -1.69 -7.65
C VAL A 72 12.42 -1.44 -6.20
N VAL A 73 13.56 -1.96 -5.79
CA VAL A 73 14.01 -1.89 -4.38
C VAL A 73 14.35 -0.45 -3.97
N ASP A 74 15.11 0.27 -4.79
CA ASP A 74 15.46 1.66 -4.46
C ASP A 74 14.22 2.54 -4.45
N SER A 75 13.31 2.37 -5.41
CA SER A 75 12.02 3.09 -5.44
C SER A 75 11.18 2.83 -4.20
N MET A 76 11.15 1.59 -3.71
CA MET A 76 10.44 1.23 -2.47
C MET A 76 11.10 1.89 -1.25
N ILE A 77 12.43 1.86 -1.16
CA ILE A 77 13.19 2.49 -0.08
C ILE A 77 12.95 4.01 -0.08
N GLU A 78 13.05 4.66 -1.24
CA GLU A 78 12.79 6.09 -1.38
C GLU A 78 11.36 6.45 -0.97
N MET A 79 10.38 5.65 -1.37
CA MET A 79 8.98 5.84 -1.00
C MET A 79 8.80 5.73 0.52
N ILE A 80 9.38 4.73 1.16
CA ILE A 80 9.28 4.54 2.62
C ILE A 80 9.94 5.70 3.37
N ILE A 81 11.10 6.15 2.91
CA ILE A 81 11.82 7.29 3.51
C ILE A 81 11.01 8.59 3.35
N ARG A 82 10.46 8.83 2.16
CA ARG A 82 9.66 10.02 1.85
C ARG A 82 8.41 10.08 2.73
N ASP A 83 7.70 8.98 2.83
CA ASP A 83 6.39 8.88 3.49
C ASP A 83 6.49 8.22 4.89
N LYS A 84 7.66 8.29 5.54
CA LYS A 84 7.97 7.61 6.81
C LYS A 84 6.96 7.84 7.92
N ASP A 85 6.41 9.06 8.01
CA ASP A 85 5.43 9.39 9.05
C ASP A 85 4.09 8.68 8.79
N ILE A 86 3.71 8.55 7.53
CA ILE A 86 2.53 7.79 7.11
C ILE A 86 2.72 6.32 7.46
N PHE A 87 3.85 5.72 7.05
CA PHE A 87 4.15 4.32 7.35
C PHE A 87 4.19 4.04 8.84
N ARG A 88 4.78 4.95 9.64
CA ARG A 88 4.75 4.86 11.09
C ARG A 88 3.32 4.88 11.62
N ASN A 89 2.47 5.81 11.16
CA ASN A 89 1.09 5.95 11.61
C ASN A 89 0.17 4.81 11.14
N ILE A 90 0.58 4.04 10.15
CA ILE A 90 -0.05 2.78 9.76
C ILE A 90 0.40 1.64 10.68
N SER A 91 1.67 1.61 11.10
CA SER A 91 2.30 0.45 11.77
C SER A 91 2.18 0.46 13.29
N VAL A 92 2.35 1.62 13.94
CA VAL A 92 2.70 1.73 15.38
C VAL A 92 1.58 1.35 16.34
N ASN A 93 0.33 1.39 15.94
CA ASN A 93 -0.81 1.08 16.82
C ASN A 93 -1.66 -0.09 16.34
N ASN A 94 -1.12 -0.91 15.46
CA ASN A 94 -1.87 -2.02 14.91
C ASN A 94 -1.85 -3.22 15.88
N SER A 95 -2.77 -3.21 16.85
CA SER A 95 -3.01 -4.35 17.74
C SER A 95 -3.61 -5.56 17.01
N SER A 96 -4.08 -5.39 15.78
CA SER A 96 -4.46 -6.47 14.88
C SER A 96 -3.36 -6.66 13.83
N ASN A 97 -2.73 -7.82 13.79
CA ASN A 97 -1.76 -8.24 12.75
C ASN A 97 -2.27 -8.08 11.30
N SER A 98 -3.52 -7.67 11.11
CA SER A 98 -4.19 -7.67 9.81
C SER A 98 -3.65 -6.61 8.85
N LEU A 99 -3.29 -5.41 9.34
CA LEU A 99 -2.82 -4.35 8.44
C LEU A 99 -1.37 -4.57 8.01
N TYR A 100 -0.51 -4.97 8.95
CA TYR A 100 0.87 -5.34 8.64
C TYR A 100 0.91 -6.55 7.68
N ALA A 101 0.09 -7.57 7.94
CA ALA A 101 -0.04 -8.72 7.04
C ALA A 101 -0.53 -8.28 5.65
N LEU A 102 -1.52 -7.37 5.57
CA LEU A 102 -1.99 -6.82 4.31
C LEU A 102 -0.87 -6.11 3.53
N MET A 103 -0.07 -5.30 4.21
CA MET A 103 1.07 -4.61 3.59
C MET A 103 2.13 -5.61 3.07
N ILE A 104 2.45 -6.63 3.86
CA ILE A 104 3.35 -7.71 3.42
C ILE A 104 2.79 -8.41 2.19
N ASP A 105 1.53 -8.82 2.21
CA ASP A 105 0.90 -9.50 1.07
C ASP A 105 0.94 -8.66 -0.19
N MET A 106 0.67 -7.36 -0.09
CA MET A 106 0.69 -6.45 -1.24
C MET A 106 2.09 -6.28 -1.82
N VAL A 107 3.11 -6.11 -0.97
CA VAL A 107 4.52 -6.01 -1.41
C VAL A 107 4.99 -7.34 -1.99
N ALA A 108 4.61 -8.46 -1.37
CA ALA A 108 4.93 -9.79 -1.85
C ALA A 108 4.33 -10.09 -3.24
N GLU A 109 3.08 -9.67 -3.48
CA GLU A 109 2.45 -9.79 -4.79
C GLU A 109 3.23 -9.03 -5.87
N GLN A 110 3.74 -7.83 -5.55
CA GLN A 110 4.56 -7.05 -6.48
C GLN A 110 5.92 -7.71 -6.73
N ILE A 111 6.58 -8.21 -5.68
CA ILE A 111 7.85 -8.94 -5.82
C ILE A 111 7.66 -10.19 -6.69
N LEU A 112 6.60 -10.95 -6.44
CA LEU A 112 6.30 -12.16 -7.20
C LEU A 112 6.01 -11.84 -8.68
N ASP A 113 5.15 -10.86 -8.94
CA ASP A 113 4.82 -10.43 -10.30
C ASP A 113 6.06 -9.90 -11.04
N ALA A 114 6.89 -9.09 -10.37
CA ALA A 114 8.12 -8.58 -10.94
C ALA A 114 9.13 -9.71 -11.24
N SER A 115 9.25 -10.72 -10.35
CA SER A 115 10.12 -11.89 -10.57
C SER A 115 9.67 -12.74 -11.76
N LEU A 116 8.36 -12.97 -11.89
CA LEU A 116 7.78 -13.78 -12.97
C LEU A 116 7.87 -13.10 -14.34
N ASN A 117 7.99 -11.78 -14.36
CA ASN A 117 8.05 -10.98 -15.59
C ASN A 117 9.45 -10.40 -15.90
N ASP A 118 10.50 -10.93 -15.24
CA ASP A 118 11.89 -10.51 -15.45
C ASP A 118 12.08 -8.98 -15.32
N ARG A 119 11.51 -8.41 -14.24
CA ARG A 119 11.56 -6.95 -13.96
C ARG A 119 12.46 -6.56 -12.80
N LEU A 120 13.18 -7.53 -12.20
CA LEU A 120 14.06 -7.28 -11.04
C LEU A 120 15.55 -7.21 -11.44
N HIS A 121 15.87 -6.55 -12.53
CA HIS A 121 17.22 -6.51 -13.13
C HIS A 121 18.32 -6.05 -12.18
N ASN A 122 18.01 -5.18 -11.22
CA ASN A 122 19.01 -4.64 -10.28
C ASN A 122 19.12 -5.45 -8.98
N VAL A 123 18.27 -6.46 -8.79
CA VAL A 123 18.18 -7.28 -7.58
C VAL A 123 17.98 -8.75 -7.92
N LEU A 124 18.80 -9.26 -8.81
CA LEU A 124 18.74 -10.64 -9.32
C LEU A 124 18.65 -11.70 -8.22
N TRP A 125 19.25 -11.45 -7.05
CA TRP A 125 19.15 -12.36 -5.91
C TRP A 125 17.72 -12.55 -5.39
N ILE A 126 16.86 -11.50 -5.45
CA ILE A 126 15.44 -11.61 -5.11
C ILE A 126 14.74 -12.50 -6.12
N GLU A 127 14.93 -12.21 -7.40
CA GLU A 127 14.33 -12.97 -8.49
C GLU A 127 14.73 -14.44 -8.43
N GLU A 128 16.03 -14.73 -8.33
CA GLU A 128 16.55 -16.09 -8.19
C GLU A 128 15.98 -16.80 -6.95
N THR A 129 15.89 -16.10 -5.82
CA THR A 129 15.33 -16.66 -4.58
C THR A 129 13.87 -17.02 -4.75
N VAL A 130 13.07 -16.14 -5.35
CA VAL A 130 11.64 -16.38 -5.57
C VAL A 130 11.42 -17.49 -6.61
N LEU A 131 12.08 -17.42 -7.75
CA LEU A 131 11.87 -18.37 -8.85
C LEU A 131 12.32 -19.79 -8.51
N ASN A 132 13.38 -19.95 -7.71
CA ASN A 132 13.89 -21.25 -7.29
C ASN A 132 13.20 -21.81 -6.03
N ALA A 133 12.34 -21.05 -5.38
CA ALA A 133 11.62 -21.51 -4.19
C ALA A 133 10.56 -22.54 -4.54
N THR A 134 10.40 -23.55 -3.69
CA THR A 134 9.31 -24.54 -3.80
C THR A 134 7.93 -23.89 -3.65
N ASP A 135 7.85 -22.86 -2.79
CA ASP A 135 6.67 -21.98 -2.62
C ASP A 135 7.11 -20.55 -2.89
N GLN A 136 6.88 -20.10 -4.12
CA GLN A 136 7.27 -18.76 -4.60
C GLN A 136 6.55 -17.65 -3.85
N LYS A 137 5.27 -17.86 -3.50
CA LYS A 137 4.50 -16.88 -2.74
C LYS A 137 5.03 -16.73 -1.32
N LEU A 138 5.38 -17.82 -0.66
CA LEU A 138 5.99 -17.78 0.67
C LEU A 138 7.35 -17.07 0.63
N ALA A 139 8.19 -17.34 -0.36
CA ALA A 139 9.47 -16.67 -0.52
C ALA A 139 9.30 -15.15 -0.71
N ALA A 140 8.37 -14.74 -1.56
CA ALA A 140 8.05 -13.32 -1.76
C ALA A 140 7.54 -12.66 -0.46
N ASN A 141 6.68 -13.34 0.32
CA ASN A 141 6.20 -12.85 1.62
C ASN A 141 7.34 -12.68 2.64
N MET A 142 8.28 -13.63 2.70
CA MET A 142 9.44 -13.51 3.60
C MET A 142 10.32 -12.33 3.24
N ILE A 143 10.57 -12.11 1.95
CA ILE A 143 11.34 -10.96 1.46
C ILE A 143 10.60 -9.65 1.75
N ALA A 144 9.30 -9.58 1.47
CA ALA A 144 8.47 -8.40 1.77
C ALA A 144 8.47 -8.06 3.28
N GLY A 145 8.37 -9.09 4.14
CA GLY A 145 8.47 -8.91 5.59
C GLY A 145 9.79 -8.33 6.04
N ALA A 146 10.91 -8.71 5.41
CA ALA A 146 12.23 -8.16 5.72
C ALA A 146 12.38 -6.67 5.37
N PHE A 147 11.66 -6.18 4.35
CA PHE A 147 11.66 -4.76 4.00
C PHE A 147 10.79 -3.90 4.93
N LEU A 148 9.80 -4.48 5.59
CA LEU A 148 8.81 -3.76 6.40
C LEU A 148 9.10 -3.83 7.92
N THR A 149 10.16 -4.50 8.35
CA THR A 149 10.61 -4.59 9.74
C THR A 149 11.74 -3.61 10.04
#